data_dd467b892425ddbb2195a760dfabe95c
#
_entry.id   dd467b892425ddbb2195a760dfabe95c
#
_cell.length_a   1.000
_cell.length_b   1.000
_cell.length_c   1.000
_cell.angle_alpha   90.00
_cell.angle_beta   90.00
_cell.angle_gamma   90.00
#
_symmetry.space_group_name_H-M   'P 1'
#
loop_
_entity.id
_entity.type
_entity.pdbx_description
1 polymer ?
#
loop_
_entity_poly.entity_id
_entity_poly.type
_entity_poly.pdbx_seq_one_letter_code
_entity_poly.pdbx_strand_id
1 'polypeptide(L)'
;MSQIKVARYSGVKYEFVDGYARVPVLEGEFDQAHFAHCALQPGCSITPEVYSVTEHNQLFIFTKGKGYVTTPRQAWNIREPGVFVPEFDAERFTITCSADSKQPLEFLHIITELSDYDKTCLVESRMVLPRFRGISEGWTYDEDFKDNDTTTSIMLLEHRNLGRLSMGCVRGD
;
A
#
# COMPACT_ATOMS: atom_id res chain seq x y z
N MET A 1 -8.31 -28.05 -9.22
CA MET A 1 -6.91 -27.58 -8.99
C MET A 1 -6.94 -26.06 -9.07
N SER A 2 -6.52 -25.37 -8.03
CA SER A 2 -6.40 -23.92 -8.08
C SER A 2 -5.25 -23.55 -9.03
N GLN A 3 -5.54 -22.75 -10.03
CA GLN A 3 -4.55 -22.29 -11.00
C GLN A 3 -3.79 -21.11 -10.40
N ILE A 4 -2.46 -21.14 -10.41
CA ILE A 4 -1.65 -20.00 -9.98
C ILE A 4 -1.77 -18.90 -11.04
N LYS A 5 -2.20 -17.72 -10.63
CA LYS A 5 -2.25 -16.51 -11.47
C LYS A 5 -1.06 -15.62 -11.15
N VAL A 6 -0.39 -15.11 -12.17
CA VAL A 6 0.80 -14.27 -12.02
C VAL A 6 0.62 -12.99 -12.82
N ALA A 7 0.68 -11.84 -12.16
CA ALA A 7 0.80 -10.55 -12.80
C ALA A 7 2.21 -9.99 -12.58
N ARG A 8 2.85 -9.51 -13.66
CA ARG A 8 4.22 -8.97 -13.60
C ARG A 8 4.20 -7.45 -13.65
N TYR A 9 4.88 -6.82 -12.70
CA TYR A 9 5.05 -5.36 -12.63
C TYR A 9 5.89 -4.81 -13.80
N SER A 10 6.88 -5.55 -14.28
CA SER A 10 7.83 -5.10 -15.32
C SER A 10 7.24 -4.83 -16.71
N GLY A 11 5.93 -4.94 -16.89
CA GLY A 11 5.27 -4.69 -18.17
C GLY A 11 4.12 -3.69 -18.09
N VAL A 12 3.92 -3.05 -16.95
CA VAL A 12 2.83 -2.09 -16.76
C VAL A 12 3.07 -0.86 -17.61
N LYS A 13 2.11 -0.55 -18.49
CA LYS A 13 2.08 0.69 -19.28
C LYS A 13 1.03 1.61 -18.66
N TYR A 14 1.45 2.81 -18.30
CA TYR A 14 0.56 3.82 -17.73
C TYR A 14 0.02 4.72 -18.84
N GLU A 15 -1.29 4.78 -18.96
CA GLU A 15 -2.01 5.78 -19.75
C GLU A 15 -2.57 6.83 -18.78
N PHE A 16 -1.98 8.02 -18.83
CA PHE A 16 -2.33 9.10 -17.91
C PHE A 16 -3.54 9.89 -18.42
N VAL A 17 -4.52 10.06 -17.55
CA VAL A 17 -5.64 10.99 -17.71
C VAL A 17 -5.55 11.99 -16.56
N ASP A 18 -5.46 13.27 -16.87
CA ASP A 18 -5.28 14.35 -15.89
C ASP A 18 -4.12 14.10 -14.89
N GLY A 19 -3.06 13.47 -15.39
CA GLY A 19 -1.87 13.16 -14.60
C GLY A 19 -1.96 11.95 -13.70
N TYR A 20 -3.04 11.17 -13.74
CA TYR A 20 -3.23 9.93 -13.01
C TYR A 20 -3.41 8.75 -13.97
N ALA A 21 -2.82 7.62 -13.64
CA ALA A 21 -3.03 6.36 -14.33
C ALA A 21 -3.36 5.24 -13.33
N ARG A 22 -4.30 4.38 -13.69
CA ARG A 22 -4.70 3.20 -12.92
C ARG A 22 -4.81 1.99 -13.82
N VAL A 23 -4.04 0.95 -13.53
CA VAL A 23 -4.03 -0.30 -14.27
C VAL A 23 -4.45 -1.44 -13.34
N PRO A 24 -5.66 -1.97 -13.49
CA PRO A 24 -6.14 -3.11 -12.70
C PRO A 24 -5.22 -4.32 -12.85
N VAL A 25 -5.07 -5.08 -11.78
CA VAL A 25 -4.24 -6.28 -11.72
C VAL A 25 -5.10 -7.46 -11.30
N LEU A 26 -5.08 -8.55 -12.06
CA LEU A 26 -5.86 -9.77 -11.78
C LEU A 26 -7.36 -9.46 -11.60
N GLU A 27 -7.91 -8.55 -12.42
CA GLU A 27 -9.30 -8.12 -12.34
C GLU A 27 -10.24 -9.31 -12.58
N GLY A 28 -11.26 -9.46 -11.72
CA GLY A 28 -12.22 -10.55 -11.77
C GLY A 28 -11.70 -11.90 -11.28
N GLU A 29 -10.45 -11.99 -10.82
CA GLU A 29 -9.89 -13.24 -10.29
C GLU A 29 -10.19 -13.45 -8.80
N PHE A 30 -10.53 -12.37 -8.09
CA PHE A 30 -10.85 -12.37 -6.66
C PHE A 30 -12.13 -11.58 -6.42
N ASP A 31 -13.11 -12.19 -5.77
CA ASP A 31 -14.37 -11.53 -5.43
C ASP A 31 -14.20 -10.52 -4.29
N GLN A 32 -13.23 -10.77 -3.40
CA GLN A 32 -13.04 -10.03 -2.14
C GLN A 32 -11.82 -9.12 -2.12
N ALA A 33 -11.07 -9.00 -3.22
CA ALA A 33 -9.86 -8.19 -3.27
C ALA A 33 -9.65 -7.58 -4.65
N HIS A 34 -9.33 -6.30 -4.68
CA HIS A 34 -9.01 -5.55 -5.88
C HIS A 34 -7.61 -4.96 -5.77
N PHE A 35 -6.85 -5.10 -6.85
CA PHE A 35 -5.49 -4.62 -6.95
C PHE A 35 -5.35 -3.73 -8.18
N ALA A 36 -4.61 -2.64 -8.07
CA ALA A 36 -4.28 -1.81 -9.21
C ALA A 36 -2.89 -1.20 -9.07
N HIS A 37 -2.10 -1.26 -10.14
CA HIS A 37 -0.93 -0.41 -10.29
C HIS A 37 -1.38 1.00 -10.64
N CYS A 38 -0.90 1.97 -9.88
CA CYS A 38 -1.24 3.38 -10.04
C CYS A 38 0.03 4.22 -10.21
N ALA A 39 -0.11 5.32 -10.92
CA ALA A 39 0.95 6.30 -11.08
C ALA A 39 0.40 7.73 -11.11
N LEU A 40 1.12 8.67 -10.51
CA LEU A 40 0.84 10.11 -10.54
C LEU A 40 2.01 10.84 -11.19
N GLN A 41 1.74 11.68 -12.17
CA GLN A 41 2.74 12.57 -12.73
C GLN A 41 3.19 13.63 -11.72
N PRO A 42 4.43 14.15 -11.82
CA PRO A 42 4.91 15.24 -10.96
C PRO A 42 3.95 16.42 -10.92
N GLY A 43 3.64 16.89 -9.72
CA GLY A 43 2.70 17.98 -9.47
C GLY A 43 1.22 17.59 -9.44
N CYS A 44 0.87 16.33 -9.78
CA CYS A 44 -0.51 15.86 -9.77
C CYS A 44 -0.89 15.20 -8.45
N SER A 45 -2.19 15.20 -8.18
CA SER A 45 -2.77 14.67 -6.94
C SER A 45 -4.05 13.89 -7.22
N ILE A 46 -4.34 12.92 -6.35
CA ILE A 46 -5.65 12.26 -6.28
C ILE A 46 -6.21 12.33 -4.86
N THR A 47 -7.52 12.26 -4.77
CA THR A 47 -8.25 12.07 -3.52
C THR A 47 -9.00 10.74 -3.62
N PRO A 48 -8.39 9.63 -3.13
CA PRO A 48 -9.05 8.32 -3.17
C PRO A 48 -10.32 8.30 -2.33
N GLU A 49 -11.19 7.35 -2.65
CA GLU A 49 -12.36 7.05 -1.84
C GLU A 49 -11.97 6.62 -0.43
N VAL A 50 -12.79 6.98 0.54
CA VAL A 50 -12.63 6.57 1.94
C VAL A 50 -13.70 5.54 2.25
N TYR A 51 -13.29 4.41 2.82
CA TYR A 51 -14.20 3.32 3.17
C TYR A 51 -14.49 3.27 4.67
N SER A 52 -15.70 2.81 4.99
CA SER A 52 -16.08 2.47 6.35
C SER A 52 -15.44 1.16 6.80
N VAL A 53 -15.22 1.02 8.10
CA VAL A 53 -14.78 -0.24 8.71
C VAL A 53 -15.76 -1.41 8.49
N THR A 54 -16.99 -1.11 8.10
CA THR A 54 -18.00 -2.13 7.77
C THR A 54 -17.93 -2.59 6.32
N GLU A 55 -17.17 -1.90 5.48
CA GLU A 55 -17.11 -2.14 4.03
C GLU A 55 -15.78 -2.75 3.62
N HIS A 56 -14.75 -1.93 3.50
CA HIS A 56 -13.48 -2.33 2.92
C HIS A 56 -12.30 -1.79 3.72
N ASN A 57 -11.23 -2.56 3.68
CA ASN A 57 -9.92 -2.09 4.03
C ASN A 57 -9.18 -1.67 2.76
N GLN A 58 -8.31 -0.68 2.85
CA GLN A 58 -7.46 -0.28 1.74
C GLN A 58 -6.05 0.06 2.22
N LEU A 59 -5.08 -0.18 1.35
CA LEU A 59 -3.71 0.21 1.58
C LEU A 59 -3.01 0.61 0.28
N PHE A 60 -2.00 1.44 0.40
CA PHE A 60 -1.20 1.96 -0.70
C PHE A 60 0.26 1.59 -0.47
N ILE A 61 0.84 0.86 -1.42
CA ILE A 61 2.24 0.44 -1.37
C ILE A 61 3.01 1.28 -2.36
N PHE A 62 3.73 2.27 -1.88
CA PHE A 62 4.58 3.14 -2.70
C PHE A 62 5.86 2.41 -3.08
N THR A 63 6.19 2.43 -4.37
CA THR A 63 7.33 1.68 -4.92
C THR A 63 8.40 2.58 -5.53
N LYS A 64 8.00 3.71 -6.14
CA LYS A 64 8.90 4.64 -6.82
C LYS A 64 8.38 6.07 -6.75
N GLY A 65 9.28 7.01 -7.01
CA GLY A 65 8.96 8.43 -7.03
C GLY A 65 9.01 9.08 -5.66
N LYS A 66 8.63 10.36 -5.62
CA LYS A 66 8.56 11.16 -4.40
C LYS A 66 7.22 11.86 -4.31
N GLY A 67 6.73 12.01 -3.10
CA GLY A 67 5.45 12.65 -2.91
C GLY A 67 5.10 12.81 -1.43
N TYR A 68 3.84 12.98 -1.17
CA TYR A 68 3.32 13.06 0.18
C TYR A 68 1.85 12.64 0.23
N VAL A 69 1.44 12.17 1.39
CA VAL A 69 0.03 11.94 1.72
C VAL A 69 -0.38 13.01 2.74
N THR A 70 -1.53 13.61 2.53
CA THR A 70 -2.10 14.59 3.46
C THR A 70 -3.49 14.17 3.90
N THR A 71 -3.77 14.38 5.17
CA THR A 71 -5.11 14.36 5.75
C THR A 71 -5.40 15.74 6.35
N PRO A 72 -6.60 16.05 6.84
CA PRO A 72 -6.88 17.31 7.51
C PRO A 72 -5.99 17.58 8.73
N ARG A 73 -5.38 16.55 9.32
CA ARG A 73 -4.61 16.65 10.57
C ARG A 73 -3.12 16.41 10.43
N GLN A 74 -2.70 15.66 9.40
CA GLN A 74 -1.32 15.18 9.30
C GLN A 74 -0.87 15.12 7.84
N ALA A 75 0.48 15.14 7.66
CA ALA A 75 1.11 14.91 6.38
C ALA A 75 2.31 13.97 6.54
N TRP A 76 2.52 13.08 5.58
CA TRP A 76 3.67 12.18 5.50
C TRP A 76 4.39 12.38 4.19
N ASN A 77 5.70 12.52 4.25
CA ASN A 77 6.54 12.54 3.05
C ASN A 77 6.84 11.12 2.59
N ILE A 78 6.65 10.89 1.29
CA ILE A 78 7.06 9.67 0.61
C ILE A 78 8.41 9.94 -0.03
N ARG A 79 9.49 9.42 0.56
CA ARG A 79 10.87 9.58 0.07
C ARG A 79 11.53 8.26 -0.27
N GLU A 80 10.91 7.17 0.12
CA GLU A 80 11.35 5.79 -0.03
C GLU A 80 10.12 4.89 -0.23
N PRO A 81 10.29 3.64 -0.67
CA PRO A 81 9.21 2.67 -0.67
C PRO A 81 8.60 2.53 0.73
N GLY A 82 7.30 2.35 0.78
CA GLY A 82 6.59 2.27 2.07
C GLY A 82 5.12 1.96 1.88
N VAL A 83 4.43 1.82 2.99
CA VAL A 83 2.99 1.54 3.04
C VAL A 83 2.24 2.66 3.75
N PHE A 84 1.11 3.05 3.18
CA PHE A 84 0.13 3.93 3.82
C PHE A 84 -1.18 3.19 3.99
N VAL A 85 -1.72 3.26 5.20
CA VAL A 85 -3.04 2.76 5.57
C VAL A 85 -3.87 3.96 6.03
N PRO A 86 -4.94 4.33 5.31
CA PRO A 86 -5.82 5.42 5.74
C PRO A 86 -6.65 5.02 6.96
N GLU A 87 -7.19 6.02 7.64
CA GLU A 87 -8.20 5.84 8.68
C GLU A 87 -9.55 5.47 8.05
N PHE A 88 -10.28 4.56 8.68
CA PHE A 88 -11.66 4.28 8.30
C PHE A 88 -12.57 5.47 8.65
N ASP A 89 -13.60 5.68 7.85
CA ASP A 89 -14.55 6.77 8.03
C ASP A 89 -13.89 8.17 8.10
N ALA A 90 -12.67 8.28 7.57
CA ALA A 90 -11.94 9.55 7.53
C ALA A 90 -12.70 10.58 6.69
N GLU A 91 -12.47 11.86 6.99
CA GLU A 91 -13.06 12.93 6.20
C GLU A 91 -12.56 12.89 4.74
N ARG A 92 -11.26 12.79 4.55
CA ARG A 92 -10.57 12.61 3.25
C ARG A 92 -9.07 12.47 3.46
N PHE A 93 -8.39 11.99 2.43
CA PHE A 93 -6.93 12.11 2.30
C PHE A 93 -6.55 12.33 0.84
N THR A 94 -5.38 12.89 0.61
CA THR A 94 -4.87 13.19 -0.74
C THR A 94 -3.48 12.61 -0.89
N ILE A 95 -3.23 11.98 -2.02
CA ILE A 95 -1.89 11.50 -2.42
C ILE A 95 -1.40 12.43 -3.52
N THR A 96 -0.22 13.02 -3.34
CA THR A 96 0.38 13.98 -4.27
C THR A 96 1.77 13.51 -4.68
N CYS A 97 2.05 13.51 -5.98
CA CYS A 97 3.41 13.42 -6.48
C CYS A 97 4.09 14.78 -6.38
N SER A 98 5.26 14.86 -5.74
CA SER A 98 6.01 16.11 -5.64
C SER A 98 6.33 16.68 -7.03
N ALA A 99 6.21 18.00 -7.18
CA ALA A 99 6.47 18.66 -8.46
C ALA A 99 7.95 18.55 -8.88
N ASP A 100 8.86 18.39 -7.92
CA ASP A 100 10.29 18.17 -8.12
C ASP A 100 10.68 16.69 -8.30
N SER A 101 9.72 15.77 -8.27
CA SER A 101 9.98 14.36 -8.52
C SER A 101 10.43 14.16 -9.97
N LYS A 102 11.54 13.44 -10.15
CA LYS A 102 12.11 13.17 -11.50
C LYS A 102 11.34 12.10 -12.26
N GLN A 103 10.43 11.41 -11.61
CA GLN A 103 9.64 10.30 -12.15
C GLN A 103 8.26 10.29 -11.50
N PRO A 104 7.26 9.65 -12.10
CA PRO A 104 5.95 9.48 -11.48
C PRO A 104 6.05 8.82 -10.10
N LEU A 105 5.11 9.15 -9.22
CA LEU A 105 4.89 8.44 -7.97
C LEU A 105 4.09 7.17 -8.29
N GLU A 106 4.75 6.01 -8.23
CA GLU A 106 4.14 4.71 -8.52
C GLU A 106 3.78 3.99 -7.23
N PHE A 107 2.59 3.39 -7.22
CA PHE A 107 2.10 2.63 -6.07
C PHE A 107 1.13 1.53 -6.48
N LEU A 108 1.06 0.49 -5.65
CA LEU A 108 0.00 -0.51 -5.70
C LEU A 108 -1.11 -0.10 -4.74
N HIS A 109 -2.33 0.01 -5.25
CA HIS A 109 -3.54 0.22 -4.46
C HIS A 109 -4.24 -1.11 -4.26
N ILE A 110 -4.49 -1.48 -3.01
CA ILE A 110 -5.16 -2.72 -2.63
C ILE A 110 -6.42 -2.36 -1.84
N ILE A 111 -7.54 -2.95 -2.24
CA ILE A 111 -8.83 -2.86 -1.55
C ILE A 111 -9.26 -4.28 -1.23
N THR A 112 -9.66 -4.55 0.00
CA THR A 112 -10.15 -5.87 0.41
C THR A 112 -11.40 -5.74 1.28
N GLU A 113 -12.33 -6.68 1.13
CA GLU A 113 -13.43 -6.80 2.08
C GLU A 113 -12.93 -7.19 3.47
N LEU A 114 -13.59 -6.68 4.49
CA LEU A 114 -13.31 -7.00 5.88
C LEU A 114 -14.22 -8.13 6.38
N SER A 115 -13.63 -9.27 6.68
CA SER A 115 -14.32 -10.35 7.41
C SER A 115 -14.49 -9.99 8.90
N ASP A 116 -15.32 -10.73 9.61
CA ASP A 116 -15.46 -10.56 11.06
C ASP A 116 -14.16 -10.85 11.81
N TYR A 117 -13.34 -11.76 11.28
CA TYR A 117 -11.99 -11.99 11.81
C TYR A 117 -11.10 -10.75 11.66
N ASP A 118 -11.13 -10.09 10.50
CA ASP A 118 -10.35 -8.87 10.25
C ASP A 118 -10.77 -7.75 11.19
N LYS A 119 -12.07 -7.57 11.41
CA LYS A 119 -12.63 -6.59 12.36
C LYS A 119 -12.19 -6.86 13.79
N THR A 120 -12.20 -8.13 14.22
CA THR A 120 -11.70 -8.55 15.54
C THR A 120 -10.22 -8.20 15.68
N CYS A 121 -9.39 -8.52 14.68
CA CYS A 121 -7.97 -8.18 14.69
C CYS A 121 -7.72 -6.68 14.79
N LEU A 122 -8.48 -5.86 14.05
CA LEU A 122 -8.38 -4.40 14.12
C LEU A 122 -8.65 -3.86 15.53
N VAL A 123 -9.68 -4.37 16.21
CA VAL A 123 -9.99 -3.98 17.57
C VAL A 123 -8.89 -4.41 18.55
N GLU A 124 -8.38 -5.62 18.41
CA GLU A 124 -7.36 -6.18 19.31
C GLU A 124 -5.98 -5.55 19.09
N SER A 125 -5.60 -5.23 17.85
CA SER A 125 -4.27 -4.73 17.50
C SER A 125 -3.97 -3.34 18.06
N ARG A 126 -5.00 -2.56 18.35
CA ARG A 126 -4.91 -1.15 18.77
C ARG A 126 -4.05 -0.32 17.81
N MET A 127 -4.02 -0.70 16.54
CA MET A 127 -3.28 0.04 15.51
C MET A 127 -3.85 1.45 15.37
N VAL A 128 -2.98 2.43 15.48
CA VAL A 128 -3.36 3.84 15.25
C VAL A 128 -3.34 4.13 13.75
N LEU A 129 -4.47 4.56 13.23
CA LEU A 129 -4.67 4.99 11.85
C LEU A 129 -4.97 6.51 11.81
N PRO A 130 -4.69 7.22 10.71
CA PRO A 130 -3.96 6.76 9.53
C PRO A 130 -2.47 6.54 9.84
N ARG A 131 -1.82 5.66 9.09
CA ARG A 131 -0.41 5.30 9.31
C ARG A 131 0.37 5.24 8.01
N PHE A 132 1.55 5.85 8.02
CA PHE A 132 2.58 5.64 7.01
C PHE A 132 3.80 4.98 7.66
N ARG A 133 4.40 4.01 6.97
CA ARG A 133 5.68 3.41 7.35
C ARG A 133 6.53 3.23 6.11
N GLY A 134 7.68 3.90 6.09
CA GLY A 134 8.72 3.70 5.09
C GLY A 134 9.53 2.43 5.35
N ILE A 135 10.27 1.99 4.35
CA ILE A 135 11.10 0.77 4.44
C ILE A 135 12.18 0.91 5.53
N SER A 136 12.71 2.10 5.75
CA SER A 136 13.70 2.38 6.80
C SER A 136 13.13 2.32 8.24
N GLU A 137 11.80 2.37 8.37
CA GLU A 137 11.09 2.28 9.65
C GLU A 137 10.53 0.86 9.91
N GLY A 138 10.76 -0.05 8.98
CA GLY A 138 10.31 -1.43 9.09
C GLY A 138 11.09 -2.22 10.16
N TRP A 139 10.47 -3.26 10.68
CA TRP A 139 11.10 -4.19 11.60
C TRP A 139 11.91 -5.22 10.83
N THR A 140 13.17 -5.40 11.20
CA THR A 140 13.94 -6.55 10.72
C THR A 140 13.55 -7.77 11.54
N TYR A 141 13.18 -8.85 10.86
CA TYR A 141 13.02 -10.13 11.53
C TYR A 141 14.37 -10.66 11.96
N ASP A 142 14.44 -11.09 13.20
CA ASP A 142 15.57 -11.81 13.73
C ASP A 142 15.65 -13.22 13.09
N GLU A 143 16.74 -13.73 12.93
CA GLU A 143 17.43 -14.58 11.99
C GLU A 143 17.06 -16.06 11.93
N ASP A 144 16.07 -16.52 12.67
CA ASP A 144 15.70 -17.96 12.71
C ASP A 144 15.18 -18.52 11.38
N PHE A 145 14.98 -17.68 10.36
CA PHE A 145 14.51 -18.08 9.03
C PHE A 145 15.49 -17.79 7.89
N LYS A 146 16.70 -17.36 8.19
CA LYS A 146 17.72 -17.09 7.17
C LYS A 146 18.56 -18.32 6.90
N ASP A 147 18.35 -18.96 5.77
CA ASP A 147 19.27 -19.96 5.26
C ASP A 147 20.53 -19.36 4.62
N ASN A 148 20.60 -18.02 4.46
CA ASN A 148 21.78 -17.34 3.93
C ASN A 148 21.86 -15.87 4.40
N ASP A 149 23.06 -15.34 4.49
CA ASP A 149 23.38 -13.97 4.93
C ASP A 149 23.07 -12.88 3.87
N THR A 150 22.43 -13.23 2.75
CA THR A 150 22.27 -12.33 1.60
C THR A 150 20.92 -11.64 1.53
N THR A 151 20.01 -11.92 2.44
CA THR A 151 18.66 -11.32 2.41
C THR A 151 18.26 -10.76 3.77
N THR A 152 17.68 -9.56 3.76
CA THR A 152 17.08 -8.95 4.94
C THR A 152 15.57 -8.86 4.76
N SER A 153 14.83 -9.49 5.65
CA SER A 153 13.36 -9.40 5.68
C SER A 153 12.94 -8.23 6.56
N ILE A 154 12.14 -7.32 5.98
CA ILE A 154 11.65 -6.11 6.66
C ILE A 154 10.13 -6.17 6.69
N MET A 155 9.53 -6.07 7.88
CA MET A 155 8.08 -6.00 8.04
C MET A 155 7.63 -4.55 8.09
N LEU A 156 6.71 -4.19 7.21
CA LEU A 156 6.10 -2.87 7.15
C LEU A 156 4.71 -2.84 7.80
N LEU A 157 3.98 -3.93 7.70
CA LEU A 157 2.67 -4.10 8.32
C LEU A 157 2.62 -5.48 8.99
N GLU A 158 2.61 -5.48 10.32
CA GLU A 158 2.69 -6.69 11.13
C GLU A 158 1.43 -7.56 10.96
N HIS A 159 1.63 -8.85 11.10
CA HIS A 159 0.55 -9.83 11.10
C HIS A 159 -0.52 -9.49 12.14
N ARG A 160 -1.79 -9.61 11.78
CA ARG A 160 -2.98 -9.31 12.58
C ARG A 160 -3.27 -7.82 12.84
N ASN A 161 -2.42 -6.88 12.44
CA ASN A 161 -2.73 -5.46 12.62
C ASN A 161 -3.92 -4.99 11.76
N LEU A 162 -3.98 -5.49 10.51
CA LEU A 162 -5.10 -5.29 9.60
C LEU A 162 -5.77 -6.63 9.24
N GLY A 163 -6.01 -7.47 10.23
CA GLY A 163 -6.59 -8.78 10.02
C GLY A 163 -5.68 -9.71 9.24
N ARG A 164 -6.13 -10.15 8.07
CA ARG A 164 -5.39 -11.05 7.18
C ARG A 164 -4.30 -10.36 6.34
N LEU A 165 -4.31 -9.04 6.30
CA LEU A 165 -3.31 -8.28 5.56
C LEU A 165 -2.05 -8.11 6.40
N SER A 166 -0.94 -8.56 5.86
CA SER A 166 0.39 -8.25 6.34
C SER A 166 1.28 -7.89 5.17
N MET A 167 2.29 -7.08 5.41
CA MET A 167 3.20 -6.67 4.35
C MET A 167 4.65 -6.66 4.86
N GLY A 168 5.46 -7.39 4.14
CA GLY A 168 6.90 -7.34 4.28
C GLY A 168 7.59 -7.09 2.94
N CYS A 169 8.85 -6.74 2.99
CA CYS A 169 9.72 -6.74 1.84
C CYS A 169 11.00 -7.54 2.15
N VAL A 170 11.60 -8.08 1.11
CA VAL A 170 12.90 -8.75 1.19
C VAL A 170 13.87 -7.93 0.37
N ARG A 171 14.98 -7.54 0.99
CA ARG A 171 16.09 -6.88 0.33
C ARG A 171 17.17 -7.94 0.09
N GLY A 172 17.53 -8.15 -1.16
CA GLY A 172 18.72 -8.89 -1.56
C GLY A 172 19.91 -7.94 -1.64
N ASP A 173 21.04 -8.35 -1.14
CA ASP A 173 22.32 -7.66 -1.28
C ASP A 173 22.99 -8.00 -2.62
#